data_2b6bfa9d35f2e9b33f13705eec40c2eb
#
_entry.id   2b6bfa9d35f2e9b33f13705eec40c2eb
#
_cell.length_a   1.000
_cell.length_b   1.000
_cell.length_c   1.000
_cell.angle_alpha   90.00
_cell.angle_beta   90.00
_cell.angle_gamma   90.00
#
_symmetry.space_group_name_H-M   'P 1'
#
loop_
_entity.id
_entity.type
_entity.pdbx_description
1 polymer ?
#
loop_
_entity_poly.entity_id
_entity_poly.type
_entity_poly.pdbx_seq_one_letter_code
_entity_poly.pdbx_strand_id
1 'polypeptide(L)'
;AISKTTANQIKSTVNASQTRLNGSNRYETSLLIAKEIDKNHDVEKVYITNANGGEVDALTIAAKAGQDKQPIILTDKDSITDNTYKWLKSEDLQNAYFIGGPQMISTNVINKVNGITKDSVTNNRVYGADRHETNANVIKKFYTDDELEAVLVAKSDVLVDALAAGPLAANLKSPILITPKTYVSAYHKDNLEAKSANKVYKIGGGLTSKVMSSIASSLSKHNTTPTEPGNSGGKTVMIDPGHGGSAPGNSSGGMIEKDYNLNTSLATTEYLRSKGFNVIMTRDTDKTLSLGNRTALSNSLKPDLFTSIHYNGSTNKQGHGVEVFYKLKDKNGGTTKTVATNILNRILEKFKLTNRGIKTRVLPSDSTKDYLYVLRSNDMPAVLVECAFLDNENDMSLINSSAKVKEMGTQIGKGIEDSLK
;
A
#
# COMPACT_ATOMS: atom_id res chain seq x y z
N ALA A 1 23.14 -3.56 -20.17
CA ALA A 1 24.24 -4.38 -19.60
C ALA A 1 25.05 -3.55 -18.59
N ILE A 2 25.55 -4.18 -17.54
CA ILE A 2 26.43 -3.54 -16.54
C ILE A 2 27.79 -3.30 -17.19
N SER A 3 28.33 -2.07 -17.12
CA SER A 3 29.64 -1.72 -17.66
C SER A 3 30.77 -2.44 -16.91
N LYS A 4 31.94 -2.61 -17.56
CA LYS A 4 33.13 -3.15 -16.88
C LYS A 4 33.53 -2.26 -15.68
N THR A 5 33.43 -0.95 -15.82
CA THR A 5 33.75 0.01 -14.75
C THR A 5 32.86 -0.20 -13.53
N THR A 6 31.53 -0.26 -13.72
CA THR A 6 30.56 -0.53 -12.63
C THR A 6 30.81 -1.89 -11.97
N ALA A 7 31.08 -2.93 -12.77
CA ALA A 7 31.37 -4.25 -12.26
C ALA A 7 32.66 -4.28 -11.41
N ASN A 8 33.70 -3.57 -11.84
CA ASN A 8 34.96 -3.47 -11.07
C ASN A 8 34.77 -2.67 -9.77
N GLN A 9 33.96 -1.60 -9.80
CA GLN A 9 33.61 -0.87 -8.57
C GLN A 9 32.88 -1.76 -7.56
N ILE A 10 31.89 -2.54 -8.00
CA ILE A 10 31.20 -3.50 -7.13
C ILE A 10 32.20 -4.52 -6.56
N LYS A 11 33.05 -5.12 -7.42
CA LYS A 11 34.05 -6.09 -6.98
C LYS A 11 34.97 -5.55 -5.90
N SER A 12 35.48 -4.33 -6.09
CA SER A 12 36.38 -3.69 -5.09
C SER A 12 35.66 -3.33 -3.80
N THR A 13 34.38 -2.92 -3.87
CA THR A 13 33.60 -2.52 -2.70
C THR A 13 33.24 -3.71 -1.81
N VAL A 14 32.86 -4.84 -2.40
CA VAL A 14 32.40 -6.02 -1.65
C VAL A 14 33.48 -7.10 -1.49
N ASN A 15 34.68 -6.87 -2.01
CA ASN A 15 35.83 -7.80 -1.98
C ASN A 15 35.45 -9.24 -2.42
N ALA A 16 34.70 -9.35 -3.52
CA ALA A 16 34.20 -10.63 -4.02
C ALA A 16 34.77 -10.97 -5.41
N SER A 17 34.82 -12.25 -5.74
CA SER A 17 35.08 -12.72 -7.11
C SER A 17 33.93 -12.23 -8.02
N GLN A 18 34.22 -12.07 -9.30
CA GLN A 18 33.25 -11.61 -10.29
C GLN A 18 33.14 -12.62 -11.44
N THR A 19 31.94 -13.09 -11.68
CA THR A 19 31.58 -13.89 -12.86
C THR A 19 30.53 -13.14 -13.67
N ARG A 20 30.72 -13.05 -14.98
CA ARG A 20 29.75 -12.43 -15.88
C ARG A 20 29.00 -13.52 -16.65
N LEU A 21 27.69 -13.60 -16.39
CA LEU A 21 26.77 -14.45 -17.16
C LEU A 21 26.11 -13.60 -18.24
N ASN A 22 26.57 -13.71 -19.49
CA ASN A 22 25.98 -13.00 -20.63
C ASN A 22 26.06 -13.84 -21.88
N GLY A 23 24.92 -14.17 -22.46
CA GLY A 23 24.77 -14.73 -23.77
C GLY A 23 24.72 -13.64 -24.87
N SER A 24 24.68 -14.04 -26.11
CA SER A 24 24.51 -13.15 -27.27
C SER A 24 23.12 -12.49 -27.28
N ASN A 25 22.17 -13.10 -26.63
CA ASN A 25 20.78 -12.65 -26.50
C ASN A 25 20.18 -13.08 -25.14
N ARG A 26 18.91 -12.71 -24.91
CA ARG A 26 18.19 -13.00 -23.66
C ARG A 26 17.98 -14.50 -23.40
N TYR A 27 17.79 -15.29 -24.45
CA TYR A 27 17.62 -16.75 -24.35
C TYR A 27 18.91 -17.43 -23.86
N GLU A 28 20.03 -17.09 -24.45
CA GLU A 28 21.36 -17.61 -24.03
C GLU A 28 21.71 -17.12 -22.63
N THR A 29 21.36 -15.87 -22.29
CA THR A 29 21.60 -15.36 -20.93
C THR A 29 20.78 -16.15 -19.90
N SER A 30 19.51 -16.47 -20.17
CA SER A 30 18.70 -17.28 -19.26
C SER A 30 19.25 -18.71 -19.15
N LEU A 31 19.73 -19.30 -20.25
CA LEU A 31 20.37 -20.61 -20.25
C LEU A 31 21.68 -20.62 -19.43
N LEU A 32 22.51 -19.59 -19.54
CA LEU A 32 23.75 -19.50 -18.76
C LEU A 32 23.45 -19.36 -17.26
N ILE A 33 22.40 -18.61 -16.89
CA ILE A 33 21.95 -18.52 -15.51
C ILE A 33 21.44 -19.88 -15.03
N ALA A 34 20.68 -20.60 -15.84
CA ALA A 34 20.19 -21.92 -15.50
C ALA A 34 21.33 -22.91 -15.25
N LYS A 35 22.33 -22.94 -16.13
CA LYS A 35 23.55 -23.75 -15.96
C LYS A 35 24.37 -23.35 -14.73
N GLU A 36 24.36 -22.10 -14.33
CA GLU A 36 25.06 -21.66 -13.12
C GLU A 36 24.30 -22.11 -11.85
N ILE A 37 22.95 -22.13 -11.89
CA ILE A 37 22.13 -22.70 -10.81
C ILE A 37 22.39 -24.18 -10.69
N ASP A 38 22.43 -24.90 -11.79
CA ASP A 38 22.64 -26.35 -11.88
C ASP A 38 23.98 -26.82 -11.27
N LYS A 39 25.03 -26.02 -11.33
CA LYS A 39 26.32 -26.33 -10.67
C LYS A 39 26.18 -26.51 -9.15
N ASN A 40 25.18 -25.95 -8.53
CA ASN A 40 25.04 -25.92 -7.08
C ASN A 40 23.75 -26.57 -6.59
N HIS A 41 22.79 -26.80 -7.49
CA HIS A 41 21.45 -27.32 -7.19
C HIS A 41 20.94 -28.08 -8.40
N ASP A 42 20.63 -29.35 -8.26
CA ASP A 42 20.06 -30.17 -9.33
C ASP A 42 18.78 -29.51 -9.90
N VAL A 43 18.74 -29.39 -11.23
CA VAL A 43 17.59 -28.79 -11.91
C VAL A 43 16.57 -29.86 -12.25
N GLU A 44 15.63 -30.07 -11.36
CA GLU A 44 14.52 -31.02 -11.54
C GLU A 44 13.26 -30.37 -12.11
N LYS A 45 13.19 -29.04 -12.08
CA LYS A 45 12.02 -28.25 -12.46
C LYS A 45 12.45 -26.96 -13.17
N VAL A 46 11.64 -26.51 -14.12
CA VAL A 46 11.88 -25.21 -14.77
C VAL A 46 10.59 -24.38 -14.85
N TYR A 47 10.74 -23.06 -14.78
CA TYR A 47 9.69 -22.10 -15.04
C TYR A 47 9.93 -21.48 -16.41
N ILE A 48 8.99 -21.57 -17.33
CA ILE A 48 9.12 -21.15 -18.72
C ILE A 48 8.25 -19.92 -18.94
N THR A 49 8.85 -18.84 -19.47
CA THR A 49 8.17 -17.59 -19.82
C THR A 49 8.56 -17.13 -21.22
N ASN A 50 7.75 -16.28 -21.84
CA ASN A 50 8.11 -15.70 -23.13
C ASN A 50 9.16 -14.60 -22.95
N ALA A 51 10.16 -14.59 -23.82
CA ALA A 51 11.23 -13.60 -23.80
C ALA A 51 10.82 -12.22 -24.33
N ASN A 52 9.74 -12.15 -25.13
CA ASN A 52 9.28 -10.95 -25.80
C ASN A 52 7.87 -10.59 -25.32
N GLY A 53 7.76 -9.62 -24.39
CA GLY A 53 6.51 -9.22 -23.77
C GLY A 53 6.10 -10.04 -22.54
N GLY A 54 6.88 -11.06 -22.14
CA GLY A 54 6.65 -11.88 -20.94
C GLY A 54 7.47 -11.43 -19.72
N GLU A 55 7.98 -10.21 -19.70
CA GLU A 55 8.80 -9.69 -18.60
C GLU A 55 8.01 -9.66 -17.28
N VAL A 56 6.73 -9.36 -17.33
CA VAL A 56 5.85 -9.36 -16.18
C VAL A 56 5.61 -10.78 -15.65
N ASP A 57 5.43 -11.75 -16.56
CA ASP A 57 5.21 -13.15 -16.23
C ASP A 57 6.46 -13.75 -15.56
N ALA A 58 7.65 -13.45 -16.11
CA ALA A 58 8.93 -13.85 -15.50
C ALA A 58 9.11 -13.25 -14.10
N LEU A 59 8.77 -11.98 -13.92
CA LEU A 59 8.85 -11.30 -12.62
C LEU A 59 7.87 -11.90 -11.61
N THR A 60 6.67 -12.24 -12.05
CA THR A 60 5.62 -12.83 -11.22
C THR A 60 6.07 -14.15 -10.59
N ILE A 61 6.83 -14.96 -11.31
CA ILE A 61 7.33 -16.27 -10.84
C ILE A 61 8.72 -16.21 -10.19
N ALA A 62 9.43 -15.07 -10.31
CA ALA A 62 10.84 -14.96 -9.90
C ALA A 62 11.07 -15.32 -8.42
N ALA A 63 10.18 -14.88 -7.53
CA ALA A 63 10.28 -15.19 -6.10
C ALA A 63 10.16 -16.70 -5.83
N LYS A 64 9.23 -17.39 -6.50
CA LYS A 64 9.05 -18.84 -6.39
C LYS A 64 10.22 -19.60 -7.01
N ALA A 65 10.69 -19.20 -8.17
CA ALA A 65 11.85 -19.79 -8.81
C ALA A 65 13.09 -19.69 -7.90
N GLY A 66 13.33 -18.52 -7.30
CA GLY A 66 14.41 -18.33 -6.33
C GLY A 66 14.24 -19.14 -5.04
N GLN A 67 13.02 -19.25 -4.51
CA GLN A 67 12.71 -20.09 -3.34
C GLN A 67 13.00 -21.55 -3.63
N ASP A 68 12.60 -22.05 -4.80
CA ASP A 68 12.83 -23.44 -5.22
C ASP A 68 14.26 -23.69 -5.66
N LYS A 69 15.06 -22.64 -5.85
CA LYS A 69 16.41 -22.72 -6.45
C LYS A 69 16.37 -23.35 -7.86
N GLN A 70 15.33 -23.03 -8.61
CA GLN A 70 15.08 -23.57 -9.94
C GLN A 70 15.07 -22.44 -10.98
N PRO A 71 15.53 -22.65 -12.22
CA PRO A 71 15.71 -21.58 -13.19
C PRO A 71 14.41 -21.14 -13.86
N ILE A 72 14.43 -19.89 -14.32
CA ILE A 72 13.48 -19.37 -15.30
C ILE A 72 14.12 -19.46 -16.68
N ILE A 73 13.44 -20.15 -17.60
CA ILE A 73 13.85 -20.33 -19.00
C ILE A 73 13.03 -19.40 -19.87
N LEU A 74 13.72 -18.63 -20.71
CA LEU A 74 13.10 -17.75 -21.67
C LEU A 74 12.95 -18.43 -23.03
N THR A 75 11.76 -18.36 -23.62
CA THR A 75 11.45 -18.93 -24.93
C THR A 75 10.79 -17.91 -25.86
N ASP A 76 10.75 -18.18 -27.15
CA ASP A 76 9.80 -17.55 -28.03
C ASP A 76 8.39 -18.14 -27.81
N LYS A 77 7.39 -17.49 -28.45
CA LYS A 77 6.02 -17.98 -28.42
C LYS A 77 5.89 -19.43 -28.87
N ASP A 78 6.52 -19.76 -30.01
CA ASP A 78 6.31 -21.02 -30.73
C ASP A 78 7.53 -21.96 -30.69
N SER A 79 8.65 -21.52 -30.11
CA SER A 79 9.91 -22.27 -30.18
C SER A 79 10.78 -22.10 -28.93
N ILE A 80 11.58 -23.12 -28.68
CA ILE A 80 12.72 -23.10 -27.74
C ILE A 80 13.97 -23.20 -28.56
N THR A 81 15.00 -22.39 -28.26
CA THR A 81 16.30 -22.47 -29.00
C THR A 81 16.92 -23.85 -28.85
N ASP A 82 17.62 -24.30 -29.87
CA ASP A 82 18.21 -25.65 -29.88
C ASP A 82 19.16 -25.88 -28.70
N ASN A 83 19.97 -24.87 -28.36
CA ASN A 83 20.89 -24.98 -27.22
C ASN A 83 20.15 -25.14 -25.89
N THR A 84 19.06 -24.38 -25.69
CA THR A 84 18.23 -24.48 -24.52
C THR A 84 17.53 -25.85 -24.47
N TYR A 85 16.96 -26.30 -25.59
CA TYR A 85 16.28 -27.59 -25.64
C TYR A 85 17.23 -28.77 -25.41
N LYS A 86 18.43 -28.74 -25.99
CA LYS A 86 19.46 -29.77 -25.76
C LYS A 86 19.85 -29.86 -24.30
N TRP A 87 20.04 -28.73 -23.66
CA TRP A 87 20.36 -28.69 -22.23
C TRP A 87 19.18 -29.19 -21.39
N LEU A 88 17.93 -28.71 -21.61
CA LEU A 88 16.77 -29.19 -20.91
C LEU A 88 16.60 -30.71 -21.02
N LYS A 89 16.93 -31.30 -22.19
CA LYS A 89 16.87 -32.72 -22.42
C LYS A 89 17.96 -33.51 -21.70
N SER A 90 19.09 -32.86 -21.35
CA SER A 90 20.17 -33.49 -20.58
C SER A 90 19.90 -33.50 -19.07
N GLU A 91 19.02 -32.61 -18.63
CA GLU A 91 18.60 -32.56 -17.23
C GLU A 91 17.52 -33.64 -16.95
N ASP A 92 17.50 -34.17 -15.76
CA ASP A 92 16.51 -35.19 -15.34
C ASP A 92 15.20 -34.53 -14.85
N LEU A 93 14.59 -33.71 -15.73
CA LEU A 93 13.45 -32.88 -15.39
C LEU A 93 12.25 -33.73 -14.94
N GLN A 94 11.79 -33.47 -13.69
CA GLN A 94 10.54 -33.99 -13.19
C GLN A 94 9.38 -33.20 -13.76
N ASN A 95 9.46 -31.86 -13.78
CA ASN A 95 8.33 -31.00 -14.04
C ASN A 95 8.73 -29.69 -14.76
N ALA A 96 7.74 -29.02 -15.37
CA ALA A 96 7.88 -27.69 -15.93
C ALA A 96 6.56 -26.92 -15.76
N TYR A 97 6.65 -25.63 -15.55
CA TYR A 97 5.50 -24.71 -15.49
C TYR A 97 5.63 -23.61 -16.53
N PHE A 98 4.53 -23.26 -17.19
CA PHE A 98 4.48 -22.27 -18.26
C PHE A 98 3.70 -21.05 -17.75
N ILE A 99 4.41 -19.94 -17.55
CA ILE A 99 3.82 -18.71 -17.03
C ILE A 99 3.56 -17.76 -18.19
N GLY A 100 2.27 -17.58 -18.50
CA GLY A 100 1.80 -16.78 -19.65
C GLY A 100 0.76 -17.51 -20.48
N GLY A 101 -0.14 -16.73 -21.10
CA GLY A 101 -1.25 -17.23 -21.91
C GLY A 101 -0.81 -17.84 -23.25
N PRO A 102 -1.80 -18.41 -24.00
CA PRO A 102 -1.52 -19.04 -25.33
C PRO A 102 -0.92 -18.08 -26.37
N GLN A 103 -1.11 -16.76 -26.18
CA GLN A 103 -0.52 -15.74 -27.03
C GLN A 103 0.97 -15.51 -26.73
N MET A 104 1.41 -15.91 -25.52
CA MET A 104 2.79 -15.77 -25.06
C MET A 104 3.58 -17.07 -25.23
N ILE A 105 2.98 -18.23 -24.95
CA ILE A 105 3.62 -19.54 -25.07
C ILE A 105 2.62 -20.48 -25.75
N SER A 106 2.94 -20.99 -26.93
CA SER A 106 2.05 -21.89 -27.67
C SER A 106 2.03 -23.31 -27.09
N THR A 107 1.03 -24.07 -27.48
CA THR A 107 0.95 -25.51 -27.13
C THR A 107 2.13 -26.31 -27.73
N ASN A 108 2.72 -25.87 -28.83
CA ASN A 108 3.89 -26.52 -29.42
C ASN A 108 5.10 -26.53 -28.46
N VAL A 109 5.34 -25.39 -27.77
CA VAL A 109 6.41 -25.29 -26.76
C VAL A 109 6.10 -26.25 -25.59
N ILE A 110 4.86 -26.28 -25.12
CA ILE A 110 4.42 -27.17 -24.03
C ILE A 110 4.65 -28.63 -24.41
N ASN A 111 4.19 -29.04 -25.59
CA ASN A 111 4.33 -30.43 -26.06
C ASN A 111 5.79 -30.83 -26.21
N LYS A 112 6.63 -29.90 -26.70
CA LYS A 112 8.09 -30.14 -26.85
C LYS A 112 8.76 -30.40 -25.50
N VAL A 113 8.38 -29.64 -24.46
CA VAL A 113 8.87 -29.82 -23.09
C VAL A 113 8.28 -31.07 -22.45
N ASN A 114 6.99 -31.35 -22.65
CA ASN A 114 6.34 -32.55 -22.16
C ASN A 114 7.02 -33.85 -22.64
N GLY A 115 7.68 -33.81 -23.79
CA GLY A 115 8.43 -34.95 -24.32
C GLY A 115 9.78 -35.21 -23.64
N ILE A 116 10.19 -34.35 -22.70
CA ILE A 116 11.47 -34.48 -21.98
C ILE A 116 11.30 -34.37 -20.45
N THR A 117 10.10 -34.25 -19.93
CA THR A 117 9.79 -34.28 -18.49
C THR A 117 9.21 -35.62 -18.08
N LYS A 118 9.47 -36.07 -16.84
CA LYS A 118 8.93 -37.32 -16.31
C LYS A 118 7.42 -37.22 -16.06
N ASP A 119 6.99 -36.09 -15.46
CA ASP A 119 5.57 -35.82 -15.26
C ASP A 119 4.97 -35.20 -16.53
N SER A 120 3.66 -35.42 -16.75
CA SER A 120 2.93 -34.71 -17.78
C SER A 120 2.76 -33.24 -17.40
N VAL A 121 3.23 -32.34 -18.27
CA VAL A 121 3.20 -30.89 -18.06
C VAL A 121 2.19 -30.16 -18.94
N THR A 122 1.35 -30.88 -19.67
CA THR A 122 0.38 -30.31 -20.61
C THR A 122 -0.65 -29.38 -19.93
N ASN A 123 -0.92 -29.59 -18.65
CA ASN A 123 -1.84 -28.78 -17.83
C ASN A 123 -1.13 -27.79 -16.88
N ASN A 124 0.19 -27.63 -17.02
CA ASN A 124 0.98 -26.80 -16.11
C ASN A 124 1.12 -25.34 -16.58
N ARG A 125 0.16 -24.88 -17.36
CA ARG A 125 0.08 -23.46 -17.73
C ARG A 125 -0.58 -22.64 -16.63
N VAL A 126 0.04 -21.48 -16.28
CA VAL A 126 -0.50 -20.52 -15.30
C VAL A 126 -0.57 -19.16 -15.99
N TYR A 127 -1.77 -18.62 -16.14
CA TYR A 127 -2.00 -17.32 -16.77
C TYR A 127 -3.38 -16.76 -16.40
N GLY A 128 -3.64 -15.53 -16.75
CA GLY A 128 -4.92 -14.84 -16.66
C GLY A 128 -5.16 -13.95 -17.89
N ALA A 129 -6.27 -13.24 -17.92
CA ALA A 129 -6.65 -12.31 -19.00
C ALA A 129 -5.69 -11.11 -19.08
N ASP A 130 -5.11 -10.74 -17.94
CA ASP A 130 -4.10 -9.68 -17.85
C ASP A 130 -2.98 -10.05 -16.86
N ARG A 131 -2.01 -9.12 -16.71
CA ARG A 131 -0.86 -9.31 -15.80
C ARG A 131 -1.24 -9.47 -14.33
N HIS A 132 -2.34 -8.86 -13.89
CA HIS A 132 -2.79 -8.94 -12.50
C HIS A 132 -3.44 -10.29 -12.23
N GLU A 133 -4.25 -10.78 -13.14
CA GLU A 133 -4.84 -12.11 -13.05
C GLU A 133 -3.77 -13.21 -13.16
N THR A 134 -2.79 -13.06 -14.05
CA THR A 134 -1.64 -13.98 -14.12
C THR A 134 -0.90 -14.01 -12.78
N ASN A 135 -0.61 -12.85 -12.20
CA ASN A 135 0.05 -12.76 -10.89
C ASN A 135 -0.81 -13.38 -9.78
N ALA A 136 -2.11 -13.14 -9.75
CA ALA A 136 -3.05 -13.73 -8.80
C ALA A 136 -3.07 -15.27 -8.92
N ASN A 137 -3.09 -15.79 -10.15
CA ASN A 137 -3.08 -17.23 -10.42
C ASN A 137 -1.74 -17.90 -10.06
N VAL A 138 -0.60 -17.19 -10.23
CA VAL A 138 0.71 -17.66 -9.73
C VAL A 138 0.70 -17.72 -8.20
N ILE A 139 0.19 -16.68 -7.52
CA ILE A 139 0.07 -16.69 -6.05
C ILE A 139 -0.83 -17.86 -5.60
N LYS A 140 -1.97 -18.03 -6.21
CA LYS A 140 -2.91 -19.13 -5.91
C LYS A 140 -2.29 -20.51 -6.12
N LYS A 141 -1.52 -20.69 -7.20
CA LYS A 141 -0.92 -22.00 -7.57
C LYS A 141 0.26 -22.38 -6.69
N PHE A 142 1.12 -21.44 -6.33
CA PHE A 142 2.43 -21.74 -5.74
C PHE A 142 2.60 -21.33 -4.28
N TYR A 143 1.70 -20.51 -3.75
CA TYR A 143 1.70 -20.10 -2.35
C TYR A 143 0.40 -20.62 -1.71
N THR A 144 0.36 -21.93 -1.48
CA THR A 144 -0.85 -22.65 -1.04
C THR A 144 -1.12 -22.54 0.44
N ASP A 145 -0.13 -22.17 1.25
CA ASP A 145 -0.28 -22.00 2.69
C ASP A 145 -1.29 -20.88 3.00
N ASP A 146 -2.15 -21.09 3.97
CA ASP A 146 -3.13 -20.10 4.43
C ASP A 146 -2.46 -18.96 5.20
N GLU A 147 -1.30 -19.22 5.79
CA GLU A 147 -0.47 -18.23 6.48
C GLU A 147 0.85 -18.01 5.72
N LEU A 148 1.08 -16.77 5.30
CA LEU A 148 2.29 -16.34 4.60
C LEU A 148 3.21 -15.59 5.56
N GLU A 149 4.54 -15.79 5.44
CA GLU A 149 5.50 -14.97 6.17
C GLU A 149 5.38 -13.50 5.80
N ALA A 150 5.20 -13.22 4.52
CA ALA A 150 4.96 -11.86 4.05
C ALA A 150 4.20 -11.82 2.71
N VAL A 151 3.74 -10.63 2.34
CA VAL A 151 3.36 -10.26 0.97
C VAL A 151 4.13 -9.01 0.57
N LEU A 152 4.88 -9.08 -0.53
CA LEU A 152 5.63 -7.95 -1.06
C LEU A 152 4.79 -7.29 -2.16
N VAL A 153 4.40 -6.05 -1.98
CA VAL A 153 3.49 -5.34 -2.89
C VAL A 153 4.24 -4.32 -3.70
N ALA A 154 4.20 -4.46 -5.02
CA ALA A 154 4.82 -3.54 -5.97
C ALA A 154 3.80 -3.02 -6.99
N LYS A 155 4.09 -1.84 -7.56
CA LYS A 155 3.25 -1.29 -8.64
C LYS A 155 3.47 -2.05 -9.95
N SER A 156 2.40 -2.17 -10.75
CA SER A 156 2.40 -2.97 -11.98
C SER A 156 2.81 -2.21 -13.26
N ASP A 157 2.97 -0.89 -13.19
CA ASP A 157 3.30 -0.03 -14.34
C ASP A 157 4.81 0.18 -14.53
N VAL A 158 5.60 0.06 -13.45
CA VAL A 158 7.06 0.13 -13.50
C VAL A 158 7.62 -1.05 -12.69
N LEU A 159 8.22 -2.00 -13.37
CA LEU A 159 8.56 -3.31 -12.82
C LEU A 159 9.89 -3.36 -12.06
N VAL A 160 10.70 -2.31 -12.11
CA VAL A 160 12.05 -2.29 -11.51
C VAL A 160 12.01 -2.54 -10.01
N ASP A 161 11.04 -1.94 -9.32
CA ASP A 161 10.87 -2.11 -7.87
C ASP A 161 10.55 -3.58 -7.53
N ALA A 162 9.62 -4.19 -8.28
CA ALA A 162 9.26 -5.59 -8.10
C ALA A 162 10.43 -6.54 -8.43
N LEU A 163 11.22 -6.24 -9.48
CA LEU A 163 12.41 -7.01 -9.83
C LEU A 163 13.44 -7.00 -8.70
N ALA A 164 13.69 -5.82 -8.10
CA ALA A 164 14.63 -5.67 -6.99
C ALA A 164 14.17 -6.41 -5.72
N ALA A 165 12.87 -6.63 -5.56
CA ALA A 165 12.30 -7.35 -4.41
C ALA A 165 12.42 -8.89 -4.53
N GLY A 166 12.73 -9.41 -5.72
CA GLY A 166 12.79 -10.86 -5.98
C GLY A 166 13.62 -11.65 -4.97
N PRO A 167 14.87 -11.28 -4.69
CA PRO A 167 15.71 -12.00 -3.71
C PRO A 167 15.13 -11.97 -2.29
N LEU A 168 14.56 -10.85 -1.85
CA LEU A 168 13.91 -10.75 -0.54
C LEU A 168 12.67 -11.64 -0.46
N ALA A 169 11.83 -11.61 -1.50
CA ALA A 169 10.62 -12.42 -1.57
C ALA A 169 10.94 -13.92 -1.58
N ALA A 170 11.95 -14.34 -2.32
CA ALA A 170 12.43 -15.72 -2.34
C ALA A 170 12.93 -16.17 -0.95
N ASN A 171 13.73 -15.35 -0.28
CA ASN A 171 14.24 -15.64 1.06
C ASN A 171 13.14 -15.72 2.13
N LEU A 172 12.12 -14.87 2.03
CA LEU A 172 10.94 -14.89 2.90
C LEU A 172 9.91 -15.96 2.48
N LYS A 173 10.15 -16.72 1.44
CA LYS A 173 9.20 -17.69 0.84
C LYS A 173 7.83 -17.07 0.57
N SER A 174 7.83 -15.83 0.12
CA SER A 174 6.66 -14.96 0.05
C SER A 174 6.39 -14.47 -1.37
N PRO A 175 5.12 -14.25 -1.77
CA PRO A 175 4.79 -13.78 -3.10
C PRO A 175 5.12 -12.30 -3.30
N ILE A 176 5.39 -11.94 -4.57
CA ILE A 176 5.33 -10.56 -5.03
C ILE A 176 3.96 -10.33 -5.64
N LEU A 177 3.17 -9.44 -5.05
CA LEU A 177 1.89 -9.01 -5.56
C LEU A 177 2.07 -7.72 -6.35
N ILE A 178 1.77 -7.76 -7.66
CA ILE A 178 1.80 -6.57 -8.52
C ILE A 178 0.40 -6.00 -8.70
N THR A 179 0.23 -4.71 -8.43
CA THR A 179 -1.09 -4.06 -8.44
C THR A 179 -1.02 -2.65 -9.04
N PRO A 180 -2.13 -2.13 -9.61
CA PRO A 180 -2.23 -0.71 -9.94
C PRO A 180 -1.96 0.19 -8.74
N LYS A 181 -1.49 1.42 -9.00
CA LYS A 181 -1.09 2.38 -7.95
C LYS A 181 -2.21 2.74 -6.97
N THR A 182 -3.46 2.74 -7.45
CA THR A 182 -4.61 3.37 -6.78
C THR A 182 -5.70 2.41 -6.32
N TYR A 183 -5.64 1.13 -6.75
CA TYR A 183 -6.62 0.11 -6.37
C TYR A 183 -5.99 -1.28 -6.37
N VAL A 184 -6.60 -2.20 -5.64
CA VAL A 184 -6.25 -3.63 -5.68
C VAL A 184 -7.15 -4.29 -6.73
N SER A 185 -6.55 -5.03 -7.65
CA SER A 185 -7.30 -5.81 -8.66
C SER A 185 -8.26 -6.80 -7.97
N ALA A 186 -9.44 -6.98 -8.55
CA ALA A 186 -10.41 -7.96 -8.05
C ALA A 186 -9.82 -9.38 -7.96
N TYR A 187 -8.99 -9.76 -8.92
CA TYR A 187 -8.31 -11.06 -8.94
C TYR A 187 -7.45 -11.34 -7.69
N HIS A 188 -6.84 -10.27 -7.13
CA HIS A 188 -6.05 -10.41 -5.91
C HIS A 188 -6.89 -10.46 -4.64
N LYS A 189 -8.05 -9.79 -4.62
CA LYS A 189 -8.89 -9.74 -3.42
C LYS A 189 -9.30 -11.13 -2.96
N ASP A 190 -9.84 -11.93 -3.86
CA ASP A 190 -10.31 -13.27 -3.54
C ASP A 190 -9.18 -14.18 -3.05
N ASN A 191 -7.99 -14.05 -3.66
CA ASN A 191 -6.81 -14.80 -3.23
C ASN A 191 -6.27 -14.36 -1.86
N LEU A 192 -6.33 -13.07 -1.55
CA LEU A 192 -5.87 -12.52 -0.28
C LEU A 192 -6.86 -12.81 0.85
N GLU A 193 -8.17 -12.82 0.54
CA GLU A 193 -9.23 -13.11 1.53
C GLU A 193 -9.16 -14.55 2.06
N ALA A 194 -8.54 -15.46 1.33
CA ALA A 194 -8.27 -16.84 1.74
C ALA A 194 -6.93 -17.01 2.49
N LYS A 195 -6.20 -15.94 2.76
CA LYS A 195 -4.85 -15.99 3.35
C LYS A 195 -4.66 -14.98 4.47
N SER A 196 -3.73 -15.28 5.36
CA SER A 196 -3.15 -14.32 6.31
C SER A 196 -1.68 -14.08 5.99
N ALA A 197 -1.11 -12.99 6.50
CA ALA A 197 0.32 -12.73 6.39
C ALA A 197 0.85 -11.96 7.60
N ASN A 198 2.04 -12.35 8.09
CA ASN A 198 2.68 -11.70 9.23
C ASN A 198 3.16 -10.28 8.87
N LYS A 199 3.53 -10.04 7.62
CA LYS A 199 4.01 -8.75 7.13
C LYS A 199 3.50 -8.42 5.73
N VAL A 200 3.26 -7.11 5.49
CA VAL A 200 3.01 -6.58 4.15
C VAL A 200 4.06 -5.52 3.85
N TYR A 201 4.93 -5.79 2.88
CA TYR A 201 5.95 -4.84 2.45
C TYR A 201 5.44 -4.00 1.28
N LYS A 202 5.59 -2.69 1.39
CA LYS A 202 5.44 -1.77 0.26
C LYS A 202 6.78 -1.63 -0.45
N ILE A 203 6.85 -2.10 -1.68
CA ILE A 203 8.07 -2.08 -2.49
C ILE A 203 8.05 -0.89 -3.44
N GLY A 204 9.04 0.00 -3.27
CA GLY A 204 9.16 1.22 -4.06
C GLY A 204 8.13 2.30 -3.73
N GLY A 205 8.15 3.36 -4.52
CA GLY A 205 7.23 4.49 -4.41
C GLY A 205 5.97 4.32 -5.26
N GLY A 206 4.97 5.20 -5.03
CA GLY A 206 3.81 5.35 -5.92
C GLY A 206 2.58 4.50 -5.61
N LEU A 207 2.67 3.46 -4.77
CA LEU A 207 1.47 2.80 -4.24
C LEU A 207 0.81 3.68 -3.20
N THR A 208 -0.50 3.86 -3.29
CA THR A 208 -1.24 4.65 -2.30
C THR A 208 -1.40 3.88 -1.00
N SER A 209 -1.55 4.61 0.11
CA SER A 209 -1.85 4.01 1.42
C SER A 209 -3.15 3.20 1.39
N LYS A 210 -4.11 3.62 0.56
CA LYS A 210 -5.36 2.89 0.33
C LYS A 210 -5.14 1.47 -0.21
N VAL A 211 -4.25 1.31 -1.18
CA VAL A 211 -3.89 -0.01 -1.73
C VAL A 211 -3.28 -0.87 -0.64
N MET A 212 -2.32 -0.34 0.10
CA MET A 212 -1.66 -1.08 1.18
C MET A 212 -2.64 -1.48 2.29
N SER A 213 -3.51 -0.56 2.73
CA SER A 213 -4.53 -0.85 3.74
C SER A 213 -5.56 -1.87 3.24
N SER A 214 -5.97 -1.78 1.96
CA SER A 214 -6.89 -2.76 1.38
C SER A 214 -6.29 -4.17 1.36
N ILE A 215 -5.01 -4.31 0.99
CA ILE A 215 -4.31 -5.59 0.99
C ILE A 215 -4.18 -6.14 2.42
N ALA A 216 -3.73 -5.31 3.36
CA ALA A 216 -3.61 -5.73 4.76
C ALA A 216 -4.96 -6.16 5.35
N SER A 217 -6.04 -5.43 5.04
CA SER A 217 -7.38 -5.80 5.51
C SER A 217 -7.91 -7.09 4.88
N SER A 218 -7.59 -7.36 3.62
CA SER A 218 -7.99 -8.63 2.98
C SER A 218 -7.28 -9.83 3.60
N LEU A 219 -5.99 -9.71 3.89
CA LEU A 219 -5.18 -10.76 4.51
C LEU A 219 -5.57 -11.05 5.97
N SER A 220 -6.18 -10.12 6.68
CA SER A 220 -6.58 -10.30 8.08
C SER A 220 -7.94 -10.96 8.26
N LYS A 221 -8.73 -11.14 7.21
CA LYS A 221 -10.09 -11.72 7.30
C LYS A 221 -10.11 -13.21 7.64
N HIS A 222 -9.03 -13.94 7.44
CA HIS A 222 -8.98 -15.39 7.68
C HIS A 222 -8.60 -15.78 9.11
N ASN A 223 -8.20 -14.85 9.94
CA ASN A 223 -8.08 -15.07 11.39
C ASN A 223 -9.48 -15.02 12.04
N THR A 224 -10.25 -16.09 11.89
CA THR A 224 -11.52 -16.35 12.63
C THR A 224 -11.28 -16.87 14.05
N THR A 225 -10.18 -16.57 14.63
CA THR A 225 -10.06 -16.31 16.07
C THR A 225 -9.67 -14.86 16.18
N PRO A 226 -10.34 -14.00 16.94
CA PRO A 226 -9.75 -12.74 17.33
C PRO A 226 -8.56 -13.08 18.23
N THR A 227 -7.42 -13.44 17.64
CA THR A 227 -6.18 -12.99 18.21
C THR A 227 -6.27 -11.49 18.02
N GLU A 228 -6.64 -10.82 19.10
CA GLU A 228 -6.34 -9.42 19.30
C GLU A 228 -5.05 -9.09 18.54
N PRO A 229 -5.00 -8.01 17.71
CA PRO A 229 -3.76 -7.54 17.11
C PRO A 229 -2.78 -7.58 18.26
N GLY A 230 -1.67 -8.31 18.08
CA GLY A 230 -0.74 -8.64 19.17
C GLY A 230 -0.54 -7.41 20.00
N ASN A 231 -0.99 -7.47 21.21
CA ASN A 231 -1.25 -6.45 22.21
C ASN A 231 -0.13 -5.40 22.31
N SER A 232 -0.06 -4.51 21.31
CA SER A 232 0.21 -3.11 21.53
C SER A 232 -1.18 -2.51 21.72
N GLY A 233 -1.65 -2.32 22.95
CA GLY A 233 -2.96 -1.80 23.31
C GLY A 233 -3.24 -0.39 22.77
N GLY A 234 -2.99 -0.19 21.47
CA GLY A 234 -3.13 1.08 20.77
C GLY A 234 -4.57 1.31 20.34
N LYS A 235 -5.14 2.40 20.86
CA LYS A 235 -6.44 2.91 20.44
C LYS A 235 -6.53 3.09 18.93
N THR A 236 -7.71 2.87 18.35
CA THR A 236 -7.99 3.12 16.93
C THR A 236 -8.52 4.53 16.73
N VAL A 237 -7.83 5.32 15.91
CA VAL A 237 -8.22 6.69 15.57
C VAL A 237 -8.59 6.79 14.10
N MET A 238 -9.75 7.35 13.80
CA MET A 238 -10.10 7.68 12.41
C MET A 238 -9.85 9.16 12.15
N ILE A 239 -9.02 9.45 11.16
CA ILE A 239 -8.71 10.80 10.68
C ILE A 239 -9.50 11.07 9.41
N ASP A 240 -10.25 12.16 9.41
CA ASP A 240 -11.12 12.59 8.32
C ASP A 240 -10.64 13.91 7.73
N PRO A 241 -9.89 13.90 6.61
CA PRO A 241 -9.60 15.13 5.87
C PRO A 241 -10.89 15.71 5.28
N GLY A 242 -11.34 16.87 5.74
CA GLY A 242 -12.54 17.52 5.24
C GLY A 242 -12.49 17.78 3.72
N HIS A 243 -13.65 17.93 3.08
CA HIS A 243 -13.75 18.17 1.63
C HIS A 243 -13.06 17.10 0.76
N GLY A 244 -12.66 17.43 -0.49
CA GLY A 244 -11.95 16.55 -1.41
C GLY A 244 -12.61 16.40 -2.77
N GLY A 245 -11.81 16.19 -3.81
CA GLY A 245 -12.26 16.04 -5.19
C GLY A 245 -13.04 17.26 -5.68
N SER A 246 -14.33 17.07 -6.03
CA SER A 246 -15.23 18.13 -6.50
C SER A 246 -15.72 19.08 -5.38
N ALA A 247 -15.41 18.80 -4.12
CA ALA A 247 -15.74 19.68 -2.99
C ALA A 247 -14.47 20.38 -2.49
N PRO A 248 -14.10 21.56 -3.00
CA PRO A 248 -12.83 22.22 -2.68
C PRO A 248 -12.78 22.78 -1.25
N GLY A 249 -13.93 23.05 -0.62
CA GLY A 249 -14.00 23.85 0.61
C GLY A 249 -13.74 25.33 0.34
N ASN A 250 -13.21 26.04 1.32
CA ASN A 250 -12.80 27.43 1.19
C ASN A 250 -11.61 27.57 0.24
N SER A 251 -11.54 28.72 -0.46
CA SER A 251 -10.41 29.01 -1.35
C SER A 251 -10.02 30.48 -1.23
N SER A 252 -8.75 30.77 -1.06
CA SER A 252 -8.22 32.15 -0.97
C SER A 252 -6.76 32.20 -1.41
N GLY A 253 -6.41 33.20 -2.23
CA GLY A 253 -5.02 33.42 -2.65
C GLY A 253 -4.31 32.22 -3.29
N GLY A 254 -5.04 31.38 -4.02
CA GLY A 254 -4.52 30.13 -4.61
C GLY A 254 -4.44 28.94 -3.64
N MET A 255 -4.78 29.14 -2.37
CA MET A 255 -4.89 28.06 -1.37
C MET A 255 -6.28 27.43 -1.44
N ILE A 256 -6.36 26.09 -1.34
CA ILE A 256 -7.60 25.35 -1.39
C ILE A 256 -7.70 24.49 -0.12
N GLU A 257 -8.80 24.59 0.59
CA GLU A 257 -9.01 23.95 1.90
C GLU A 257 -8.81 22.42 1.84
N LYS A 258 -9.34 21.75 0.82
CA LYS A 258 -9.21 20.29 0.69
C LYS A 258 -7.76 19.80 0.68
N ASP A 259 -6.82 20.63 0.16
CA ASP A 259 -5.40 20.27 0.06
C ASP A 259 -4.69 20.45 1.41
N TYR A 260 -5.00 21.54 2.12
CA TYR A 260 -4.52 21.76 3.49
C TYR A 260 -5.07 20.70 4.46
N ASN A 261 -6.35 20.39 4.36
CA ASN A 261 -6.99 19.32 5.16
C ASN A 261 -6.28 17.98 4.94
N LEU A 262 -6.01 17.61 3.68
CA LEU A 262 -5.33 16.37 3.36
C LEU A 262 -3.91 16.32 3.92
N ASN A 263 -3.11 17.36 3.67
CA ASN A 263 -1.71 17.40 4.08
C ASN A 263 -1.55 17.40 5.60
N THR A 264 -2.39 18.16 6.31
CA THR A 264 -2.44 18.17 7.80
C THR A 264 -2.85 16.80 8.33
N SER A 265 -3.85 16.17 7.74
CA SER A 265 -4.34 14.84 8.14
C SER A 265 -3.32 13.74 7.92
N LEU A 266 -2.56 13.79 6.81
CA LEU A 266 -1.46 12.85 6.55
C LEU A 266 -0.37 12.97 7.62
N ALA A 267 -0.02 14.20 8.02
CA ALA A 267 0.96 14.42 9.08
C ALA A 267 0.46 13.97 10.46
N THR A 268 -0.84 14.19 10.77
CA THR A 268 -1.48 13.66 11.99
C THR A 268 -1.42 12.14 12.01
N THR A 269 -1.71 11.51 10.89
CA THR A 269 -1.68 10.05 10.73
C THR A 269 -0.25 9.50 10.90
N GLU A 270 0.74 10.14 10.28
CA GLU A 270 2.16 9.75 10.42
C GLU A 270 2.59 9.80 11.91
N TYR A 271 2.26 10.89 12.59
CA TYR A 271 2.58 11.05 14.01
C TYR A 271 1.92 9.96 14.89
N LEU A 272 0.61 9.78 14.77
CA LEU A 272 -0.12 8.81 15.59
C LEU A 272 0.35 7.36 15.36
N ARG A 273 0.61 6.99 14.11
CA ARG A 273 1.19 5.68 13.79
C ARG A 273 2.57 5.50 14.41
N SER A 274 3.42 6.54 14.45
CA SER A 274 4.72 6.50 15.12
C SER A 274 4.62 6.31 16.64
N LYS A 275 3.43 6.58 17.22
CA LYS A 275 3.11 6.41 18.64
C LYS A 275 2.35 5.11 18.96
N GLY A 276 2.17 4.24 17.96
CA GLY A 276 1.56 2.93 18.14
C GLY A 276 0.03 2.92 18.04
N PHE A 277 -0.60 4.03 17.61
CA PHE A 277 -2.05 4.04 17.33
C PHE A 277 -2.36 3.32 16.03
N ASN A 278 -3.49 2.61 16.00
CA ASN A 278 -4.07 2.16 14.75
C ASN A 278 -4.81 3.34 14.10
N VAL A 279 -4.36 3.78 12.91
CA VAL A 279 -4.94 4.97 12.28
C VAL A 279 -5.55 4.64 10.92
N ILE A 280 -6.84 4.93 10.80
CA ILE A 280 -7.65 4.80 9.58
C ILE A 280 -7.93 6.21 9.04
N MET A 281 -7.84 6.40 7.73
CA MET A 281 -8.22 7.66 7.10
C MET A 281 -9.48 7.47 6.26
N THR A 282 -10.42 8.45 6.29
CA THR A 282 -11.60 8.43 5.41
C THR A 282 -11.21 8.63 3.95
N ARG A 283 -10.21 9.46 3.68
CA ARG A 283 -9.51 9.63 2.41
C ARG A 283 -8.03 9.94 2.64
N ASP A 284 -7.19 9.46 1.78
CA ASP A 284 -5.73 9.68 1.77
C ASP A 284 -5.23 10.29 0.46
N THR A 285 -6.18 10.65 -0.41
CA THR A 285 -5.98 11.29 -1.70
C THR A 285 -7.05 12.36 -1.94
N ASP A 286 -6.88 13.15 -3.00
CA ASP A 286 -7.91 14.13 -3.41
C ASP A 286 -9.07 13.44 -4.13
N LYS A 287 -10.03 12.93 -3.35
CA LYS A 287 -11.27 12.29 -3.87
C LYS A 287 -12.49 12.85 -3.17
N THR A 288 -13.60 12.92 -3.92
CA THR A 288 -14.91 13.31 -3.37
C THR A 288 -15.43 12.23 -2.41
N LEU A 289 -15.81 12.65 -1.22
CA LEU A 289 -16.46 11.78 -0.23
C LEU A 289 -17.61 12.53 0.44
N SER A 290 -18.82 11.98 0.37
CA SER A 290 -19.98 12.58 1.02
C SER A 290 -19.87 12.53 2.54
N LEU A 291 -20.56 13.45 3.23
CA LEU A 291 -20.62 13.46 4.70
C LEU A 291 -21.19 12.13 5.23
N GLY A 292 -22.20 11.58 4.56
CA GLY A 292 -22.79 10.28 4.92
C GLY A 292 -21.79 9.13 4.82
N ASN A 293 -20.96 9.08 3.77
CA ASN A 293 -19.96 8.02 3.61
C ASN A 293 -18.84 8.10 4.67
N ARG A 294 -18.47 9.32 5.12
CA ARG A 294 -17.49 9.52 6.21
C ARG A 294 -18.00 8.92 7.53
N THR A 295 -19.24 9.25 7.89
CA THR A 295 -19.85 8.74 9.14
C THR A 295 -20.22 7.26 9.06
N ALA A 296 -20.70 6.78 7.90
CA ALA A 296 -20.98 5.36 7.68
C ALA A 296 -19.71 4.51 7.84
N LEU A 297 -18.58 4.97 7.30
CA LEU A 297 -17.28 4.30 7.48
C LEU A 297 -16.88 4.26 8.96
N SER A 298 -17.00 5.40 9.67
CA SER A 298 -16.71 5.47 11.10
C SER A 298 -17.61 4.53 11.93
N ASN A 299 -18.93 4.58 11.69
CA ASN A 299 -19.88 3.76 12.43
C ASN A 299 -19.71 2.25 12.16
N SER A 300 -19.23 1.88 10.97
CA SER A 300 -18.94 0.48 10.65
C SER A 300 -17.67 -0.04 11.30
N LEU A 301 -16.61 0.78 11.36
CA LEU A 301 -15.29 0.41 11.88
C LEU A 301 -15.12 0.71 13.37
N LYS A 302 -16.03 1.47 13.98
CA LYS A 302 -16.09 1.78 15.40
C LYS A 302 -14.76 2.21 16.03
N PRO A 303 -14.08 3.26 15.51
CA PRO A 303 -12.84 3.74 16.12
C PRO A 303 -13.10 4.31 17.53
N ASP A 304 -12.07 4.32 18.37
CA ASP A 304 -12.14 4.98 19.69
C ASP A 304 -12.35 6.49 19.56
N LEU A 305 -11.88 7.09 18.46
CA LEU A 305 -12.04 8.50 18.16
C LEU A 305 -12.10 8.74 16.65
N PHE A 306 -13.04 9.62 16.24
CA PHE A 306 -13.11 10.23 14.92
C PHE A 306 -12.67 11.68 15.00
N THR A 307 -11.72 12.10 14.17
CA THR A 307 -11.22 13.48 14.11
C THR A 307 -11.30 14.01 12.68
N SER A 308 -12.21 14.97 12.43
CA SER A 308 -12.30 15.68 11.16
C SER A 308 -11.38 16.91 11.18
N ILE A 309 -10.61 17.13 10.13
CA ILE A 309 -9.62 18.22 10.03
C ILE A 309 -10.00 19.14 8.89
N HIS A 310 -10.15 20.42 9.21
CA HIS A 310 -10.60 21.51 8.37
C HIS A 310 -9.78 22.77 8.53
N TYR A 311 -9.91 23.67 7.57
CA TYR A 311 -9.47 25.05 7.64
C TYR A 311 -10.65 25.98 7.36
N ASN A 312 -10.85 26.93 8.26
CA ASN A 312 -12.00 27.82 8.24
C ASN A 312 -11.91 28.88 7.13
N GLY A 313 -13.02 29.55 6.89
CA GLY A 313 -13.12 30.74 6.04
C GLY A 313 -14.25 31.64 6.52
N SER A 314 -14.15 32.94 6.26
CA SER A 314 -15.17 33.92 6.66
C SER A 314 -15.56 34.81 5.48
N THR A 315 -16.86 35.06 5.32
CA THR A 315 -17.41 35.87 4.23
C THR A 315 -16.85 37.28 4.14
N ASN A 316 -16.46 37.84 5.29
CA ASN A 316 -15.88 39.18 5.41
C ASN A 316 -14.34 39.19 5.58
N LYS A 317 -13.68 38.02 5.51
CA LYS A 317 -12.24 37.83 5.68
C LYS A 317 -11.68 38.31 7.02
N GLN A 318 -12.53 38.52 8.03
CA GLN A 318 -12.13 39.00 9.36
C GLN A 318 -12.01 37.86 10.38
N GLY A 319 -12.47 36.67 10.04
CA GLY A 319 -12.27 35.50 10.86
C GLY A 319 -10.78 35.17 10.99
N HIS A 320 -10.34 34.76 12.18
CA HIS A 320 -8.95 34.36 12.44
C HIS A 320 -8.86 33.46 13.67
N GLY A 321 -7.83 32.64 13.72
CA GLY A 321 -7.52 31.78 14.86
C GLY A 321 -8.00 30.33 14.71
N VAL A 322 -7.76 29.54 15.74
CA VAL A 322 -8.06 28.09 15.83
C VAL A 322 -9.24 27.82 16.74
N GLU A 323 -10.09 26.89 16.36
CA GLU A 323 -11.21 26.38 17.18
C GLU A 323 -11.40 24.86 16.98
N VAL A 324 -11.91 24.20 18.02
CA VAL A 324 -12.20 22.77 17.96
C VAL A 324 -13.63 22.50 18.40
N PHE A 325 -14.39 21.85 17.53
CA PHE A 325 -15.76 21.45 17.82
C PHE A 325 -15.79 20.03 18.39
N TYR A 326 -16.64 19.84 19.41
CA TYR A 326 -16.87 18.56 20.05
C TYR A 326 -18.37 18.27 20.20
N LYS A 327 -18.71 17.01 20.50
CA LYS A 327 -20.11 16.59 20.55
C LYS A 327 -20.89 17.28 21.67
N LEU A 328 -22.10 17.72 21.35
CA LEU A 328 -23.01 18.41 22.26
C LEU A 328 -23.28 17.61 23.54
N LYS A 329 -23.39 16.27 23.44
CA LYS A 329 -23.58 15.37 24.57
C LYS A 329 -22.51 15.50 25.65
N ASP A 330 -21.32 15.95 25.30
CA ASP A 330 -20.16 16.08 26.19
C ASP A 330 -19.99 17.54 26.72
N LYS A 331 -20.99 18.41 26.53
CA LYS A 331 -20.92 19.83 26.91
C LYS A 331 -20.56 20.02 28.38
N ASN A 332 -21.07 19.19 29.25
CA ASN A 332 -20.84 19.25 30.71
C ASN A 332 -19.65 18.40 31.17
N GLY A 333 -18.90 17.80 30.29
CA GLY A 333 -17.78 16.91 30.52
C GLY A 333 -17.88 15.64 29.65
N GLY A 334 -16.76 15.02 29.31
CA GLY A 334 -16.73 13.79 28.53
C GLY A 334 -15.54 13.75 27.56
N THR A 335 -15.39 12.61 26.93
CA THR A 335 -14.21 12.30 26.10
C THR A 335 -13.96 13.33 25.01
N THR A 336 -15.00 13.73 24.24
CA THR A 336 -14.78 14.63 23.11
C THR A 336 -14.42 16.04 23.54
N LYS A 337 -14.88 16.49 24.72
CA LYS A 337 -14.48 17.77 25.32
C LYS A 337 -13.00 17.76 25.71
N THR A 338 -12.54 16.68 26.34
CA THR A 338 -11.13 16.49 26.71
C THR A 338 -10.23 16.47 25.48
N VAL A 339 -10.59 15.70 24.45
CA VAL A 339 -9.86 15.64 23.19
C VAL A 339 -9.76 17.02 22.53
N ALA A 340 -10.89 17.74 22.44
CA ALA A 340 -10.91 19.08 21.86
C ALA A 340 -10.01 20.06 22.63
N THR A 341 -10.02 19.99 23.95
CA THR A 341 -9.16 20.84 24.81
C THR A 341 -7.69 20.54 24.57
N ASN A 342 -7.29 19.27 24.55
CA ASN A 342 -5.89 18.89 24.39
C ASN A 342 -5.37 19.22 22.99
N ILE A 343 -6.17 18.99 21.93
CA ILE A 343 -5.80 19.40 20.57
C ILE A 343 -5.60 20.92 20.49
N LEU A 344 -6.55 21.70 21.00
CA LEU A 344 -6.46 23.16 20.99
C LEU A 344 -5.22 23.65 21.71
N ASN A 345 -4.94 23.15 22.90
CA ASN A 345 -3.77 23.52 23.70
C ASN A 345 -2.46 23.24 22.97
N ARG A 346 -2.31 22.04 22.38
CA ARG A 346 -1.12 21.66 21.62
C ARG A 346 -0.90 22.57 20.41
N ILE A 347 -1.95 22.93 19.69
CA ILE A 347 -1.84 23.89 18.58
C ILE A 347 -1.39 25.26 19.08
N LEU A 348 -1.99 25.78 20.14
CA LEU A 348 -1.68 27.10 20.71
C LEU A 348 -0.28 27.19 21.35
N GLU A 349 0.22 26.09 21.93
CA GLU A 349 1.61 26.00 22.40
C GLU A 349 2.62 26.21 21.28
N LYS A 350 2.29 25.81 20.06
CA LYS A 350 3.21 25.84 18.92
C LYS A 350 3.00 27.03 17.98
N PHE A 351 1.74 27.42 17.79
CA PHE A 351 1.35 28.47 16.86
C PHE A 351 0.75 29.65 17.64
N LYS A 352 1.16 30.88 17.26
CA LYS A 352 0.61 32.11 17.84
C LYS A 352 -0.73 32.50 17.18
N LEU A 353 -1.62 31.49 17.03
CA LEU A 353 -2.97 31.70 16.52
C LEU A 353 -3.88 32.24 17.61
N THR A 354 -4.88 33.01 17.23
CA THR A 354 -5.92 33.47 18.16
C THR A 354 -6.70 32.26 18.68
N ASN A 355 -6.82 32.17 20.01
CA ASN A 355 -7.61 31.14 20.67
C ASN A 355 -9.09 31.46 20.57
N ARG A 356 -9.83 30.70 19.73
CA ARG A 356 -11.29 30.81 19.61
C ARG A 356 -12.04 29.84 20.51
N GLY A 357 -11.32 28.98 21.22
CA GLY A 357 -11.83 28.04 22.19
C GLY A 357 -12.34 26.71 21.60
N ILE A 358 -12.75 25.84 22.49
CA ILE A 358 -13.51 24.63 22.15
C ILE A 358 -15.00 24.95 22.12
N LYS A 359 -15.75 24.34 21.18
CA LYS A 359 -17.15 24.73 20.92
C LYS A 359 -18.08 23.54 20.72
N THR A 360 -19.34 23.76 21.08
CA THR A 360 -20.47 22.99 20.57
C THR A 360 -21.35 23.89 19.72
N ARG A 361 -22.01 23.34 18.70
CA ARG A 361 -22.95 24.10 17.88
C ARG A 361 -24.20 23.27 17.67
N VAL A 362 -25.33 23.80 18.05
CA VAL A 362 -26.64 23.13 17.95
C VAL A 362 -27.25 23.29 16.56
N LEU A 363 -27.98 22.29 16.12
CA LEU A 363 -28.74 22.35 14.88
C LEU A 363 -29.92 23.33 15.09
N PRO A 364 -30.14 24.35 14.24
CA PRO A 364 -31.21 25.35 14.42
C PRO A 364 -32.62 24.74 14.52
N SER A 365 -32.86 23.65 13.81
CA SER A 365 -34.13 22.93 13.82
C SER A 365 -34.32 21.96 14.99
N ASP A 366 -33.22 21.63 15.73
CA ASP A 366 -33.26 20.69 16.86
C ASP A 366 -32.06 20.97 17.78
N SER A 367 -32.31 21.69 18.86
CA SER A 367 -31.29 22.08 19.83
C SER A 367 -30.67 20.93 20.62
N THR A 368 -31.19 19.71 20.48
CA THR A 368 -30.61 18.50 21.09
C THR A 368 -29.55 17.83 20.21
N LYS A 369 -29.37 18.31 18.98
CA LYS A 369 -28.47 17.72 17.99
C LYS A 369 -27.32 18.65 17.58
N ASP A 370 -26.15 18.06 17.30
CA ASP A 370 -25.03 18.79 16.76
C ASP A 370 -25.34 19.36 15.35
N TYR A 371 -24.94 20.60 15.11
CA TYR A 371 -25.03 21.22 13.78
C TYR A 371 -24.17 20.51 12.73
N LEU A 372 -22.92 20.22 13.09
CA LEU A 372 -21.96 19.59 12.20
C LEU A 372 -22.35 18.13 11.95
N TYR A 373 -22.58 17.80 10.68
CA TYR A 373 -23.08 16.48 10.29
C TYR A 373 -22.18 15.35 10.78
N VAL A 374 -20.86 15.49 10.62
CA VAL A 374 -19.90 14.47 11.03
C VAL A 374 -19.82 14.23 12.54
N LEU A 375 -20.26 15.20 13.35
CA LEU A 375 -20.44 15.02 14.79
C LEU A 375 -21.81 14.39 15.10
N ARG A 376 -22.88 14.88 14.46
CA ARG A 376 -24.26 14.43 14.69
C ARG A 376 -24.47 12.97 14.30
N SER A 377 -24.00 12.58 13.13
CA SER A 377 -24.26 11.26 12.52
C SER A 377 -23.17 10.23 12.81
N ASN A 378 -22.23 10.55 13.69
CA ASN A 378 -21.18 9.64 14.13
C ASN A 378 -21.55 9.05 15.49
N ASP A 379 -21.62 7.73 15.60
CA ASP A 379 -21.95 7.05 16.86
C ASP A 379 -20.76 7.06 17.84
N MET A 380 -19.54 7.18 17.28
CA MET A 380 -18.30 7.19 18.05
C MET A 380 -18.01 8.57 18.65
N PRO A 381 -17.09 8.68 19.64
CA PRO A 381 -16.53 9.96 20.03
C PRO A 381 -15.96 10.69 18.81
N ALA A 382 -16.38 11.96 18.61
CA ALA A 382 -16.01 12.71 17.41
C ALA A 382 -15.70 14.17 17.72
N VAL A 383 -14.65 14.71 17.08
CA VAL A 383 -14.26 16.13 17.11
C VAL A 383 -14.01 16.64 15.69
N LEU A 384 -14.12 17.97 15.49
CA LEU A 384 -13.76 18.64 14.26
C LEU A 384 -12.83 19.81 14.59
N VAL A 385 -11.69 19.86 13.95
CA VAL A 385 -10.64 20.86 14.13
C VAL A 385 -10.69 21.85 12.98
N GLU A 386 -10.88 23.13 13.28
CA GLU A 386 -10.68 24.26 12.36
C GLU A 386 -9.31 24.87 12.67
N CYS A 387 -8.31 24.44 11.90
CA CYS A 387 -6.90 24.71 12.19
C CYS A 387 -6.53 26.18 12.15
N ALA A 388 -7.09 26.94 11.21
CA ALA A 388 -6.86 28.35 10.95
C ALA A 388 -7.82 28.85 9.88
N PHE A 389 -7.86 30.17 9.61
CA PHE A 389 -8.66 30.74 8.52
C PHE A 389 -7.80 30.91 7.26
N LEU A 390 -8.16 30.22 6.16
CA LEU A 390 -7.45 30.29 4.88
C LEU A 390 -7.49 31.68 4.23
N ASP A 391 -8.51 32.45 4.52
CA ASP A 391 -8.74 33.80 4.00
C ASP A 391 -8.17 34.90 4.89
N ASN A 392 -7.45 34.53 5.97
CA ASN A 392 -6.78 35.49 6.86
C ASN A 392 -5.26 35.44 6.69
N GLU A 393 -4.67 36.57 6.27
CA GLU A 393 -3.23 36.68 5.98
C GLU A 393 -2.35 36.40 7.21
N ASN A 394 -2.77 36.83 8.40
CA ASN A 394 -2.01 36.62 9.63
C ASN A 394 -1.97 35.13 9.99
N ASP A 395 -3.12 34.43 9.93
CA ASP A 395 -3.19 32.99 10.19
C ASP A 395 -2.32 32.24 9.17
N MET A 396 -2.46 32.57 7.89
CA MET A 396 -1.74 31.86 6.83
C MET A 396 -0.24 32.15 6.84
N SER A 397 0.19 33.30 7.33
CA SER A 397 1.63 33.57 7.54
C SER A 397 2.29 32.63 8.52
N LEU A 398 1.50 32.06 9.46
CA LEU A 398 1.93 31.07 10.46
C LEU A 398 1.98 29.64 9.92
N ILE A 399 1.26 29.34 8.84
CA ILE A 399 1.12 27.98 8.28
C ILE A 399 1.37 27.89 6.77
N ASN A 400 2.12 28.81 6.21
CA ASN A 400 2.35 29.02 4.76
C ASN A 400 3.39 28.08 4.12
N SER A 401 3.88 27.09 4.82
CA SER A 401 4.86 26.12 4.27
C SER A 401 4.49 24.67 4.61
N SER A 402 4.94 23.74 3.77
CA SER A 402 4.73 22.31 4.00
C SER A 402 5.23 21.86 5.37
N ALA A 403 6.33 22.42 5.85
CA ALA A 403 6.86 22.12 7.19
C ALA A 403 5.91 22.57 8.30
N LYS A 404 5.29 23.74 8.17
CA LYS A 404 4.32 24.26 9.15
C LYS A 404 2.99 23.54 9.10
N VAL A 405 2.52 23.12 7.91
CA VAL A 405 1.36 22.25 7.74
C VAL A 405 1.61 20.88 8.39
N LYS A 406 2.80 20.31 8.19
CA LYS A 406 3.20 19.06 8.86
C LYS A 406 3.24 19.23 10.39
N GLU A 407 3.76 20.36 10.87
CA GLU A 407 3.79 20.67 12.30
C GLU A 407 2.36 20.81 12.88
N MET A 408 1.43 21.45 12.17
CA MET A 408 0.01 21.51 12.57
C MET A 408 -0.56 20.12 12.79
N GLY A 409 -0.37 19.22 11.82
CA GLY A 409 -0.80 17.81 11.94
C GLY A 409 -0.14 17.11 13.12
N THR A 410 1.14 17.35 13.37
CA THR A 410 1.86 16.81 14.53
C THR A 410 1.24 17.26 15.85
N GLN A 411 0.87 18.55 15.98
CA GLN A 411 0.25 19.05 17.22
C GLN A 411 -1.16 18.49 17.44
N ILE A 412 -1.95 18.32 16.38
CA ILE A 412 -3.24 17.59 16.47
C ILE A 412 -3.00 16.16 16.96
N GLY A 413 -2.04 15.46 16.39
CA GLY A 413 -1.68 14.11 16.82
C GLY A 413 -1.27 14.01 18.28
N LYS A 414 -0.48 14.98 18.79
CA LYS A 414 -0.12 15.05 20.22
C LYS A 414 -1.33 15.25 21.12
N GLY A 415 -2.24 16.15 20.75
CA GLY A 415 -3.47 16.38 21.53
C GLY A 415 -4.37 15.13 21.59
N ILE A 416 -4.41 14.34 20.51
CA ILE A 416 -5.11 13.05 20.49
C ILE A 416 -4.38 12.04 21.39
N GLU A 417 -3.05 11.93 21.29
CA GLU A 417 -2.23 11.06 22.13
C GLU A 417 -2.44 11.34 23.64
N ASP A 418 -2.40 12.62 24.04
CA ASP A 418 -2.61 13.06 25.42
C ASP A 418 -4.01 12.69 25.96
N SER A 419 -4.96 12.45 25.06
CA SER A 419 -6.36 12.19 25.42
C SER A 419 -6.69 10.70 25.48
N LEU A 420 -5.93 9.86 24.78
CA LEU A 420 -6.27 8.44 24.60
C LEU A 420 -5.27 7.48 25.28
N LYS A 421 -4.17 7.98 25.78
CA LYS A 421 -3.28 7.27 26.70
C LYS A 421 -3.82 7.39 28.11
#